data_735fa6d0fe1bd5d626fd0d64dc1d3028
#
_entry.id   735fa6d0fe1bd5d626fd0d64dc1d3028
#
_cell.length_a   1.000
_cell.length_b   1.000
_cell.length_c   1.000
_cell.angle_alpha   90.00
_cell.angle_beta   90.00
_cell.angle_gamma   90.00
#
_symmetry.space_group_name_H-M   'P 1'
#
loop_
_entity.id
_entity.type
_entity.pdbx_description
1 polymer ?
#
loop_
_entity_poly.entity_id
_entity_poly.type
_entity_poly.pdbx_seq_one_letter_code
_entity_poly.pdbx_strand_id
1 'polypeptide(L)'
;MLEQLDKQTLQHIIETSPIGLFLTDKHGKVNWLNPTLAHLLETQPNDFIGQSEQSIAKELKALFSEQGVVRIDSEAEPGKHFICTKQPLDSDAATHIHFVHDASSMHALFQERDELKNIIEEMKAIDPVTGMPNYRAILGALEPQVSRSRRYGNILSVMIIQLTNLNELQKKMGEDQTNELIIACSHMLNDQVRWADMIGHINAHEFLLILPETAEQDTHKLKDILSERFENIQVADMANKELSLNTDFGIAQWDKGMDVPLFIQTARSMLEEIPPEKATA
;
A
#
# COMPACT_ATOMS: atom_id res chain seq x y z
N MET A 1 -9.54 -48.69 7.03
CA MET A 1 -8.51 -48.52 5.97
C MET A 1 -7.10 -48.34 6.54
N LEU A 2 -6.89 -47.59 7.65
CA LEU A 2 -5.58 -47.49 8.32
C LEU A 2 -5.15 -48.80 9.04
N GLU A 3 -6.08 -49.65 9.43
CA GLU A 3 -5.81 -50.95 10.08
C GLU A 3 -5.10 -51.99 9.15
N GLN A 4 -4.96 -51.65 7.88
CA GLN A 4 -4.26 -52.48 6.88
C GLN A 4 -2.80 -52.10 6.69
N LEU A 5 -2.33 -51.02 7.28
CA LEU A 5 -0.94 -50.56 7.21
C LEU A 5 -0.14 -51.18 8.37
N ASP A 6 0.97 -51.85 8.06
CA ASP A 6 1.86 -52.33 9.10
C ASP A 6 2.64 -51.16 9.77
N LYS A 7 3.20 -51.44 10.94
CA LYS A 7 3.93 -50.45 11.74
C LYS A 7 5.12 -49.83 10.98
N GLN A 8 5.79 -50.62 10.14
CA GLN A 8 6.96 -50.18 9.38
C GLN A 8 6.55 -49.17 8.30
N THR A 9 5.45 -49.45 7.60
CA THR A 9 4.91 -48.51 6.60
C THR A 9 4.46 -47.19 7.23
N LEU A 10 3.76 -47.24 8.37
CA LEU A 10 3.36 -46.03 9.10
C LEU A 10 4.57 -45.20 9.56
N GLN A 11 5.58 -45.89 10.11
CA GLN A 11 6.81 -45.21 10.52
C GLN A 11 7.51 -44.54 9.33
N HIS A 12 7.61 -45.26 8.21
CA HIS A 12 8.22 -44.74 6.98
C HIS A 12 7.48 -43.49 6.46
N ILE A 13 6.14 -43.50 6.45
CA ILE A 13 5.33 -42.36 6.03
C ILE A 13 5.62 -41.12 6.90
N ILE A 14 5.73 -41.31 8.21
CA ILE A 14 5.98 -40.21 9.15
C ILE A 14 7.41 -39.69 9.03
N GLU A 15 8.39 -40.56 8.88
CA GLU A 15 9.80 -40.20 8.74
C GLU A 15 10.11 -39.50 7.40
N THR A 16 9.41 -39.90 6.32
CA THR A 16 9.56 -39.31 4.98
C THR A 16 8.58 -38.15 4.70
N SER A 17 7.72 -37.79 5.66
CA SER A 17 6.80 -36.68 5.53
C SER A 17 7.54 -35.40 5.19
N PRO A 18 7.10 -34.61 4.18
CA PRO A 18 7.71 -33.32 3.87
C PRO A 18 7.38 -32.22 4.92
N ILE A 19 6.53 -32.54 5.91
CA ILE A 19 6.13 -31.65 6.98
C ILE A 19 6.92 -32.01 8.23
N GLY A 20 7.48 -31.00 8.90
CA GLY A 20 8.09 -31.17 10.22
C GLY A 20 7.01 -31.51 11.24
N LEU A 21 7.24 -32.57 12.01
CA LEU A 21 6.33 -33.06 13.02
C LEU A 21 7.04 -33.16 14.36
N PHE A 22 6.38 -32.71 15.44
CA PHE A 22 6.83 -33.03 16.79
C PHE A 22 5.65 -33.27 17.73
N LEU A 23 5.92 -34.04 18.77
CA LEU A 23 4.93 -34.39 19.79
C LEU A 23 5.31 -33.71 21.13
N THR A 24 4.29 -33.27 21.87
CA THR A 24 4.48 -32.79 23.24
C THR A 24 3.68 -33.64 24.23
N ASP A 25 4.30 -33.87 25.40
CA ASP A 25 3.68 -34.58 26.52
C ASP A 25 2.68 -33.67 27.29
N LYS A 26 2.09 -34.19 28.35
CA LYS A 26 1.17 -33.48 29.27
C LYS A 26 1.80 -32.27 29.99
N HIS A 27 3.11 -32.17 29.99
CA HIS A 27 3.85 -31.05 30.59
C HIS A 27 4.31 -30.03 29.49
N GLY A 28 3.90 -30.22 28.24
CA GLY A 28 4.30 -29.41 27.11
C GLY A 28 5.75 -29.61 26.66
N LYS A 29 6.40 -30.70 27.06
CA LYS A 29 7.76 -31.03 26.64
C LYS A 29 7.75 -31.86 25.38
N VAL A 30 8.66 -31.54 24.48
CA VAL A 30 8.89 -32.33 23.26
C VAL A 30 9.44 -33.71 23.62
N ASN A 31 8.74 -34.75 23.23
CA ASN A 31 9.15 -36.14 23.47
C ASN A 31 9.51 -36.87 22.19
N TRP A 32 9.18 -36.34 21.02
CA TRP A 32 9.53 -36.92 19.72
C TRP A 32 9.46 -35.87 18.63
N LEU A 33 10.26 -36.01 17.58
CA LEU A 33 10.20 -35.27 16.33
C LEU A 33 10.64 -36.14 15.15
N ASN A 34 10.16 -35.77 13.94
CA ASN A 34 10.59 -36.48 12.74
C ASN A 34 11.89 -35.87 12.18
N PRO A 35 12.63 -36.58 11.31
CA PRO A 35 13.87 -36.10 10.70
C PRO A 35 13.68 -34.79 9.92
N THR A 36 12.52 -34.61 9.29
CA THR A 36 12.19 -33.40 8.52
C THR A 36 12.21 -32.15 9.39
N LEU A 37 11.67 -32.20 10.61
CA LEU A 37 11.70 -31.04 11.49
C LEU A 37 13.14 -30.67 11.87
N ALA A 38 13.95 -31.66 12.21
CA ALA A 38 15.36 -31.45 12.52
C ALA A 38 16.11 -30.78 11.36
N HIS A 39 15.82 -31.21 10.13
CA HIS A 39 16.39 -30.60 8.93
C HIS A 39 15.88 -29.18 8.69
N LEU A 40 14.57 -28.94 8.81
CA LEU A 40 13.96 -27.61 8.62
C LEU A 40 14.52 -26.57 9.60
N LEU A 41 14.75 -26.99 10.85
CA LEU A 41 15.27 -26.12 11.91
C LEU A 41 16.80 -26.11 12.00
N GLU A 42 17.50 -26.92 11.17
CA GLU A 42 18.96 -27.06 11.19
C GLU A 42 19.51 -27.39 12.60
N THR A 43 18.75 -28.20 13.35
CA THR A 43 19.05 -28.55 14.74
C THR A 43 19.25 -30.05 14.90
N GLN A 44 19.98 -30.45 15.94
CA GLN A 44 20.06 -31.86 16.29
C GLN A 44 18.79 -32.27 17.09
N PRO A 45 18.23 -33.47 16.84
CA PRO A 45 17.04 -33.93 17.55
C PRO A 45 17.19 -33.88 19.08
N ASN A 46 18.37 -34.18 19.58
CA ASN A 46 18.67 -34.16 21.03
C ASN A 46 18.62 -32.77 21.67
N ASP A 47 18.81 -31.71 20.90
CA ASP A 47 18.74 -30.34 21.39
C ASP A 47 17.29 -29.84 21.51
N PHE A 48 16.38 -30.53 20.82
CA PHE A 48 14.94 -30.17 20.80
C PHE A 48 14.13 -31.06 21.75
N ILE A 49 14.49 -32.34 21.88
CA ILE A 49 13.82 -33.29 22.79
C ILE A 49 13.99 -32.84 24.25
N GLY A 50 12.90 -32.88 25.02
CA GLY A 50 12.85 -32.45 26.42
C GLY A 50 12.64 -30.95 26.61
N GLN A 51 12.75 -30.15 25.56
CA GLN A 51 12.45 -28.72 25.60
C GLN A 51 10.93 -28.48 25.69
N SER A 52 10.58 -27.33 26.25
CA SER A 52 9.20 -26.82 26.27
C SER A 52 9.18 -25.40 25.74
N GLU A 53 8.00 -24.88 25.46
CA GLU A 53 7.83 -23.47 25.06
C GLU A 53 8.57 -22.47 25.96
N GLN A 54 8.68 -22.78 27.27
CA GLN A 54 9.33 -21.91 28.25
C GLN A 54 10.86 -22.02 28.22
N SER A 55 11.41 -23.21 27.91
CA SER A 55 12.85 -23.50 27.95
C SER A 55 13.56 -23.37 26.61
N ILE A 56 12.81 -23.39 25.51
CA ILE A 56 13.37 -23.30 24.14
C ILE A 56 13.82 -21.87 23.82
N ALA A 57 14.71 -21.72 22.85
CA ALA A 57 15.15 -20.44 22.34
C ALA A 57 13.94 -19.56 21.91
N LYS A 58 14.04 -18.26 22.14
CA LYS A 58 12.94 -17.29 21.94
C LYS A 58 12.36 -17.37 20.54
N GLU A 59 13.21 -17.54 19.55
CA GLU A 59 12.88 -17.59 18.13
C GLU A 59 12.02 -18.82 17.78
N LEU A 60 12.19 -19.93 18.51
CA LEU A 60 11.48 -21.20 18.30
C LEU A 60 10.19 -21.33 19.12
N LYS A 61 9.92 -20.42 20.05
CA LYS A 61 8.70 -20.49 20.89
C LYS A 61 7.41 -20.49 20.10
N ALA A 62 7.39 -19.76 19.01
CA ALA A 62 6.23 -19.67 18.16
C ALA A 62 5.85 -20.99 17.45
N LEU A 63 6.74 -21.97 17.39
CA LEU A 63 6.44 -23.33 16.90
C LEU A 63 5.41 -24.07 17.78
N PHE A 64 5.26 -23.67 19.04
CA PHE A 64 4.31 -24.26 19.98
C PHE A 64 2.91 -23.60 19.93
N SER A 65 2.74 -22.55 19.12
CA SER A 65 1.46 -21.85 18.99
C SER A 65 0.37 -22.73 18.37
N GLU A 66 -0.88 -22.45 18.66
CA GLU A 66 -2.03 -23.23 18.17
C GLU A 66 -2.18 -23.09 16.65
N GLN A 67 -1.98 -21.88 16.13
CA GLN A 67 -1.99 -21.60 14.70
C GLN A 67 -1.25 -20.28 14.41
N GLY A 68 -0.38 -20.25 13.42
CA GLY A 68 0.29 -19.01 13.03
C GLY A 68 1.35 -19.19 11.96
N VAL A 69 1.77 -18.04 11.41
CA VAL A 69 2.97 -17.93 10.57
C VAL A 69 4.11 -17.46 11.46
N VAL A 70 5.19 -18.20 11.45
CA VAL A 70 6.37 -17.94 12.28
C VAL A 70 7.54 -17.64 11.35
N ARG A 71 8.23 -16.54 11.62
CA ARG A 71 9.52 -16.25 11.00
C ARG A 71 10.63 -16.64 11.97
N ILE A 72 11.55 -17.47 11.51
CA ILE A 72 12.76 -17.84 12.23
C ILE A 72 13.95 -17.26 11.47
N ASP A 73 14.64 -16.31 12.10
CA ASP A 73 15.84 -15.72 11.56
C ASP A 73 17.04 -16.56 12.00
N SER A 74 17.85 -17.00 11.05
CA SER A 74 19.15 -17.67 11.24
C SER A 74 20.27 -16.67 10.97
N GLU A 75 21.41 -16.81 11.67
CA GLU A 75 22.58 -15.94 11.44
C GLU A 75 23.18 -16.09 10.02
N ALA A 76 22.89 -17.18 9.31
CA ALA A 76 23.52 -17.54 8.04
C ALA A 76 22.65 -17.33 6.80
N GLU A 77 21.31 -17.20 6.93
CA GLU A 77 20.37 -17.12 5.79
C GLU A 77 19.20 -16.19 6.08
N PRO A 78 18.55 -15.60 5.03
CA PRO A 78 17.33 -14.84 5.22
C PRO A 78 16.26 -15.69 5.92
N GLY A 79 15.58 -15.10 6.89
CA GLY A 79 14.67 -15.78 7.79
C GLY A 79 13.69 -16.71 7.10
N LYS A 80 13.65 -17.96 7.54
CA LYS A 80 12.69 -18.96 7.05
C LYS A 80 11.30 -18.69 7.62
N HIS A 81 10.28 -18.90 6.82
CA HIS A 81 8.88 -18.74 7.22
C HIS A 81 8.24 -20.11 7.38
N PHE A 82 7.62 -20.35 8.51
CA PHE A 82 6.93 -21.60 8.82
C PHE A 82 5.47 -21.34 9.12
N ILE A 83 4.60 -22.23 8.66
CA ILE A 83 3.22 -22.32 9.11
C ILE A 83 3.16 -23.41 10.16
N CYS A 84 2.75 -23.04 11.37
CA CYS A 84 2.64 -23.97 12.51
C CYS A 84 1.17 -24.17 12.85
N THR A 85 0.81 -25.44 13.09
CA THR A 85 -0.49 -25.82 13.62
C THR A 85 -0.31 -26.87 14.72
N LYS A 86 -1.16 -26.80 15.74
CA LYS A 86 -1.18 -27.72 16.87
C LYS A 86 -2.54 -28.39 16.94
N GLN A 87 -2.54 -29.69 17.15
CA GLN A 87 -3.76 -30.46 17.33
C GLN A 87 -3.66 -31.39 18.57
N PRO A 88 -4.76 -31.58 19.29
CA PRO A 88 -4.78 -32.54 20.39
C PRO A 88 -4.60 -33.95 19.87
N LEU A 89 -3.87 -34.75 20.62
CA LEU A 89 -3.65 -36.16 20.39
C LEU A 89 -4.04 -36.96 21.65
N ASP A 90 -4.98 -37.87 21.51
CA ASP A 90 -5.40 -38.76 22.61
C ASP A 90 -4.51 -39.96 22.68
N SER A 91 -3.43 -39.86 23.42
CA SER A 91 -2.44 -40.93 23.60
C SER A 91 -1.78 -40.83 24.98
N ASP A 92 -1.41 -41.97 25.56
CA ASP A 92 -0.69 -42.04 26.84
C ASP A 92 0.69 -41.37 26.79
N ALA A 93 1.32 -41.34 25.62
CA ALA A 93 2.68 -40.84 25.42
C ALA A 93 2.75 -39.38 25.02
N ALA A 94 1.70 -38.81 24.40
CA ALA A 94 1.69 -37.47 23.89
C ALA A 94 0.27 -36.89 23.93
N THR A 95 0.18 -35.58 24.20
CA THR A 95 -1.11 -34.87 24.27
C THR A 95 -1.37 -33.98 23.06
N HIS A 96 -0.31 -33.57 22.35
CA HIS A 96 -0.45 -32.75 21.16
C HIS A 96 0.54 -33.16 20.07
N ILE A 97 0.09 -33.05 18.84
CA ILE A 97 0.92 -33.09 17.63
C ILE A 97 1.04 -31.69 17.04
N HIS A 98 2.25 -31.32 16.68
CA HIS A 98 2.56 -30.06 16.04
C HIS A 98 3.04 -30.33 14.59
N PHE A 99 2.53 -29.55 13.68
CA PHE A 99 2.88 -29.57 12.28
C PHE A 99 3.62 -28.28 11.95
N VAL A 100 4.78 -28.42 11.32
CA VAL A 100 5.63 -27.29 10.91
C VAL A 100 5.88 -27.40 9.42
N HIS A 101 5.31 -26.48 8.67
CA HIS A 101 5.37 -26.46 7.22
C HIS A 101 6.26 -25.32 6.75
N ASP A 102 7.27 -25.59 5.92
CA ASP A 102 8.08 -24.54 5.32
C ASP A 102 7.24 -23.78 4.28
N ALA A 103 6.99 -22.53 4.57
CA ALA A 103 6.23 -21.59 3.76
C ALA A 103 7.11 -20.52 3.10
N SER A 104 8.43 -20.66 3.18
CA SER A 104 9.38 -19.64 2.70
C SER A 104 9.19 -19.34 1.21
N SER A 105 9.06 -20.38 0.37
CA SER A 105 8.82 -20.20 -1.05
C SER A 105 7.46 -19.54 -1.33
N MET A 106 6.43 -19.91 -0.58
CA MET A 106 5.10 -19.31 -0.71
C MET A 106 5.12 -17.83 -0.27
N HIS A 107 5.83 -17.52 0.81
CA HIS A 107 6.01 -16.14 1.28
C HIS A 107 6.75 -15.29 0.25
N ALA A 108 7.83 -15.80 -0.34
CA ALA A 108 8.56 -15.13 -1.40
C ALA A 108 7.68 -14.83 -2.63
N LEU A 109 6.85 -15.80 -3.05
CA LEU A 109 5.89 -15.60 -4.14
C LEU A 109 4.84 -14.54 -3.82
N PHE A 110 4.37 -14.45 -2.58
CA PHE A 110 3.45 -13.39 -2.17
C PHE A 110 4.11 -12.01 -2.19
N GLN A 111 5.36 -11.92 -1.75
CA GLN A 111 6.13 -10.67 -1.83
C GLN A 111 6.34 -10.23 -3.28
N GLU A 112 6.80 -11.14 -4.15
CA GLU A 112 6.98 -10.86 -5.57
C GLU A 112 5.67 -10.43 -6.24
N ARG A 113 4.55 -11.12 -5.93
CA ARG A 113 3.22 -10.74 -6.39
C ARG A 113 2.85 -9.32 -5.97
N ASP A 114 3.11 -8.96 -4.72
CA ASP A 114 2.75 -7.64 -4.20
C ASP A 114 3.66 -6.54 -4.77
N GLU A 115 4.94 -6.83 -4.98
CA GLU A 115 5.86 -5.96 -5.72
C GLU A 115 5.40 -5.74 -7.18
N LEU A 116 5.05 -6.83 -7.89
CA LEU A 116 4.53 -6.74 -9.26
C LEU A 116 3.21 -5.96 -9.33
N LYS A 117 2.32 -6.13 -8.36
CA LYS A 117 1.10 -5.33 -8.25
C LYS A 117 1.41 -3.84 -8.10
N ASN A 118 2.34 -3.49 -7.22
CA ASN A 118 2.76 -2.10 -7.03
C ASN A 118 3.34 -1.51 -8.33
N ILE A 119 4.20 -2.27 -9.02
CA ILE A 119 4.73 -1.85 -10.33
C ILE A 119 3.61 -1.64 -11.35
N ILE A 120 2.63 -2.53 -11.41
CA ILE A 120 1.48 -2.40 -12.30
C ILE A 120 0.65 -1.15 -11.94
N GLU A 121 0.40 -0.88 -10.66
CA GLU A 121 -0.28 0.33 -10.23
C GLU A 121 0.51 1.60 -10.58
N GLU A 122 1.83 1.59 -10.38
CA GLU A 122 2.70 2.69 -10.77
C GLU A 122 2.75 2.90 -12.30
N MET A 123 2.55 1.84 -13.09
CA MET A 123 2.48 1.92 -14.55
C MET A 123 1.14 2.44 -15.08
N LYS A 124 0.09 2.43 -14.29
CA LYS A 124 -1.19 3.02 -14.70
C LYS A 124 -0.98 4.50 -14.98
N ALA A 125 -1.56 4.95 -16.07
CA ALA A 125 -1.54 6.36 -16.46
C ALA A 125 -2.73 7.13 -15.84
N ILE A 126 -3.62 6.43 -15.15
CA ILE A 126 -4.94 6.91 -14.71
C ILE A 126 -5.05 6.77 -13.20
N ASP A 127 -5.55 7.80 -12.56
CA ASP A 127 -5.95 7.79 -11.16
C ASP A 127 -7.20 6.90 -10.97
N PRO A 128 -7.20 5.97 -10.02
CA PRO A 128 -8.28 5.00 -9.86
C PRO A 128 -9.59 5.60 -9.34
N VAL A 129 -9.55 6.75 -8.67
CA VAL A 129 -10.73 7.42 -8.12
C VAL A 129 -11.43 8.26 -9.18
N THR A 130 -10.67 9.10 -9.87
CA THR A 130 -11.23 10.11 -10.79
C THR A 130 -11.24 9.67 -12.26
N GLY A 131 -10.45 8.67 -12.62
CA GLY A 131 -10.22 8.29 -14.03
C GLY A 131 -9.38 9.31 -14.80
N MET A 132 -8.89 10.37 -14.17
CA MET A 132 -8.00 11.36 -14.77
C MET A 132 -6.58 10.84 -14.91
N PRO A 133 -5.74 11.49 -15.77
CA PRO A 133 -4.30 11.27 -15.74
C PRO A 133 -3.74 11.41 -14.31
N ASN A 134 -2.95 10.43 -13.89
CA ASN A 134 -2.25 10.51 -12.61
C ASN A 134 -1.01 11.41 -12.70
N TYR A 135 -0.28 11.56 -11.60
CA TYR A 135 0.92 12.40 -11.51
C TYR A 135 1.93 12.10 -12.62
N ARG A 136 2.22 10.84 -12.88
CA ARG A 136 3.18 10.43 -13.91
C ARG A 136 2.71 10.78 -15.32
N ALA A 137 1.45 10.50 -15.61
CA ALA A 137 0.87 10.76 -16.92
C ALA A 137 0.78 12.26 -17.22
N ILE A 138 0.35 13.07 -16.25
CA ILE A 138 0.24 14.52 -16.46
C ILE A 138 1.60 15.19 -16.60
N LEU A 139 2.63 14.75 -15.86
CA LEU A 139 4.00 15.24 -16.05
C LEU A 139 4.56 14.85 -17.41
N GLY A 140 4.29 13.60 -17.86
CA GLY A 140 4.65 13.17 -19.23
C GLY A 140 4.00 14.01 -20.31
N ALA A 141 2.79 14.55 -20.05
CA ALA A 141 2.11 15.47 -20.96
C ALA A 141 2.65 16.92 -20.88
N LEU A 142 3.18 17.33 -19.72
CA LEU A 142 3.79 18.65 -19.53
C LEU A 142 5.14 18.78 -20.23
N GLU A 143 5.94 17.73 -20.26
CA GLU A 143 7.30 17.77 -20.81
C GLU A 143 7.37 18.20 -22.29
N PRO A 144 6.52 17.67 -23.21
CA PRO A 144 6.43 18.18 -24.58
C PRO A 144 5.98 19.64 -24.68
N GLN A 145 5.12 20.11 -23.78
CA GLN A 145 4.65 21.50 -23.76
C GLN A 145 5.78 22.45 -23.37
N VAL A 146 6.55 22.13 -22.33
CA VAL A 146 7.76 22.88 -21.94
C VAL A 146 8.78 22.91 -23.07
N SER A 147 9.00 21.78 -23.73
CA SER A 147 9.90 21.69 -24.89
C SER A 147 9.45 22.58 -26.05
N ARG A 148 8.13 22.63 -26.30
CA ARG A 148 7.52 23.51 -27.33
C ARG A 148 7.68 24.98 -26.96
N SER A 149 7.38 25.36 -25.70
CA SER A 149 7.55 26.72 -25.19
C SER A 149 9.01 27.17 -25.28
N ARG A 150 9.95 26.29 -24.94
CA ARG A 150 11.39 26.55 -25.07
C ARG A 150 11.82 26.80 -26.52
N ARG A 151 11.25 26.08 -27.47
CA ARG A 151 11.63 26.21 -28.92
C ARG A 151 10.95 27.37 -29.60
N TYR A 152 9.68 27.62 -29.32
CA TYR A 152 8.87 28.54 -30.09
C TYR A 152 8.46 29.80 -29.33
N GLY A 153 8.77 29.87 -28.02
CA GLY A 153 8.38 31.00 -27.18
C GLY A 153 6.87 31.06 -26.87
N ASN A 154 6.17 29.90 -27.01
CA ASN A 154 4.74 29.85 -26.68
C ASN A 154 4.53 30.04 -25.19
N ILE A 155 3.47 30.74 -24.84
CA ILE A 155 3.04 30.92 -23.46
C ILE A 155 2.53 29.58 -22.93
N LEU A 156 2.91 29.24 -21.70
CA LEU A 156 2.46 28.05 -21.01
C LEU A 156 2.31 28.35 -19.53
N SER A 157 1.15 28.05 -18.97
CA SER A 157 0.95 28.14 -17.53
C SER A 157 0.57 26.80 -16.93
N VAL A 158 0.81 26.66 -15.64
CA VAL A 158 0.32 25.53 -14.84
C VAL A 158 -0.41 26.08 -13.62
N MET A 159 -1.39 25.31 -13.14
CA MET A 159 -2.11 25.59 -11.90
C MET A 159 -2.20 24.32 -11.08
N ILE A 160 -1.75 24.37 -9.83
CA ILE A 160 -1.98 23.33 -8.82
C ILE A 160 -3.18 23.79 -7.99
N ILE A 161 -4.12 22.86 -7.79
CA ILE A 161 -5.30 23.07 -6.94
C ILE A 161 -5.20 22.11 -5.79
N GLN A 162 -5.15 22.63 -4.57
CA GLN A 162 -5.08 21.84 -3.34
C GLN A 162 -6.40 21.89 -2.58
N LEU A 163 -6.93 20.72 -2.22
CA LEU A 163 -8.09 20.55 -1.37
C LEU A 163 -7.64 20.54 0.09
N THR A 164 -7.71 21.69 0.78
CA THR A 164 -7.00 21.90 2.05
C THR A 164 -7.67 21.24 3.25
N ASN A 165 -8.98 21.07 3.25
CA ASN A 165 -9.74 20.47 4.36
C ASN A 165 -10.26 19.04 4.08
N LEU A 166 -9.73 18.35 3.07
CA LEU A 166 -10.22 17.04 2.66
C LEU A 166 -10.11 15.99 3.77
N ASN A 167 -9.03 16.01 4.56
CA ASN A 167 -8.85 15.11 5.69
C ASN A 167 -9.92 15.28 6.80
N GLU A 168 -10.37 16.51 7.03
CA GLU A 168 -11.45 16.78 7.98
C GLU A 168 -12.79 16.28 7.45
N LEU A 169 -13.01 16.49 6.15
CA LEU A 169 -14.21 15.99 5.48
C LEU A 169 -14.26 14.47 5.52
N GLN A 170 -13.14 13.79 5.22
CA GLN A 170 -13.06 12.34 5.28
C GLN A 170 -13.37 11.78 6.67
N LYS A 171 -12.91 12.43 7.74
CA LYS A 171 -13.25 12.03 9.13
C LYS A 171 -14.74 12.19 9.44
N LYS A 172 -15.43 13.17 8.81
CA LYS A 172 -16.84 13.46 9.05
C LYS A 172 -17.80 12.62 8.22
N MET A 173 -17.42 12.28 7.00
CA MET A 173 -18.33 11.66 6.02
C MET A 173 -17.90 10.24 5.61
N GLY A 174 -16.64 9.85 5.86
CA GLY A 174 -16.08 8.56 5.45
C GLY A 174 -15.42 8.59 4.08
N GLU A 175 -14.76 7.50 3.73
CA GLU A 175 -13.93 7.38 2.52
C GLU A 175 -14.79 7.41 1.24
N ASP A 176 -15.87 6.66 1.19
CA ASP A 176 -16.74 6.55 0.01
C ASP A 176 -17.30 7.91 -0.43
N GLN A 177 -17.85 8.67 0.51
CA GLN A 177 -18.40 9.99 0.23
C GLN A 177 -17.31 11.00 -0.13
N THR A 178 -16.11 10.85 0.43
CA THR A 178 -14.95 11.68 0.05
C THR A 178 -14.52 11.39 -1.38
N ASN A 179 -14.51 10.14 -1.80
CA ASN A 179 -14.22 9.76 -3.18
C ASN A 179 -15.28 10.31 -4.15
N GLU A 180 -16.56 10.28 -3.80
CA GLU A 180 -17.64 10.91 -4.58
C GLU A 180 -17.42 12.43 -4.72
N LEU A 181 -16.97 13.11 -3.66
CA LEU A 181 -16.63 14.53 -3.70
C LEU A 181 -15.45 14.79 -4.66
N ILE A 182 -14.39 13.99 -4.59
CA ILE A 182 -13.24 14.12 -5.49
C ILE A 182 -13.66 13.87 -6.95
N ILE A 183 -14.52 12.89 -7.20
CA ILE A 183 -15.10 12.63 -8.54
C ILE A 183 -15.91 13.84 -9.01
N ALA A 184 -16.75 14.42 -8.15
CA ALA A 184 -17.52 15.61 -8.49
C ALA A 184 -16.60 16.82 -8.82
N CYS A 185 -15.50 17.00 -8.07
CA CYS A 185 -14.46 17.98 -8.37
C CYS A 185 -13.85 17.73 -9.75
N SER A 186 -13.54 16.49 -10.07
CA SER A 186 -12.93 16.12 -11.35
C SER A 186 -13.84 16.42 -12.54
N HIS A 187 -15.13 16.12 -12.42
CA HIS A 187 -16.13 16.46 -13.44
C HIS A 187 -16.28 17.96 -13.61
N MET A 188 -16.40 18.69 -12.50
CA MET A 188 -16.49 20.15 -12.52
C MET A 188 -15.27 20.78 -13.21
N LEU A 189 -14.06 20.32 -12.90
CA LEU A 189 -12.83 20.78 -13.54
C LEU A 189 -12.83 20.53 -15.05
N ASN A 190 -13.21 19.33 -15.49
CA ASN A 190 -13.29 18.99 -16.91
C ASN A 190 -14.26 19.91 -17.69
N ASP A 191 -15.35 20.34 -17.04
CA ASP A 191 -16.33 21.21 -17.65
C ASP A 191 -15.85 22.68 -17.80
N GLN A 192 -14.82 23.07 -17.06
CA GLN A 192 -14.32 24.45 -17.06
C GLN A 192 -13.09 24.66 -17.94
N VAL A 193 -12.43 23.59 -18.39
CA VAL A 193 -11.22 23.68 -19.21
C VAL A 193 -11.51 23.47 -20.71
N ARG A 194 -10.60 23.96 -21.53
CA ARG A 194 -10.68 23.81 -22.98
C ARG A 194 -10.14 22.43 -23.39
N TRP A 195 -10.49 21.99 -24.60
CA TRP A 195 -9.99 20.72 -25.14
C TRP A 195 -8.45 20.65 -25.25
N ALA A 196 -7.76 21.79 -25.32
CA ALA A 196 -6.30 21.89 -25.39
C ALA A 196 -5.64 21.84 -24.02
N ASP A 197 -6.40 22.11 -22.96
CA ASP A 197 -5.93 22.07 -21.58
C ASP A 197 -5.89 20.61 -21.11
N MET A 198 -5.03 20.33 -20.16
CA MET A 198 -4.89 18.99 -19.60
C MET A 198 -5.04 19.06 -18.08
N ILE A 199 -5.74 18.08 -17.51
CA ILE A 199 -5.93 17.96 -16.07
C ILE A 199 -5.43 16.61 -15.63
N GLY A 200 -4.79 16.56 -14.46
CA GLY A 200 -4.45 15.33 -13.77
C GLY A 200 -4.76 15.41 -12.29
N HIS A 201 -5.16 14.29 -11.70
CA HIS A 201 -5.27 14.11 -10.26
C HIS A 201 -3.94 13.55 -9.75
N ILE A 202 -3.14 14.40 -9.10
CA ILE A 202 -1.73 14.11 -8.85
C ILE A 202 -1.45 13.47 -7.49
N ASN A 203 -2.36 13.63 -6.55
CA ASN A 203 -2.41 12.90 -5.28
C ASN A 203 -3.81 13.07 -4.66
N ALA A 204 -4.04 12.46 -3.50
CA ALA A 204 -5.34 12.49 -2.82
C ALA A 204 -5.95 13.89 -2.64
N HIS A 205 -5.14 14.94 -2.60
CA HIS A 205 -5.56 16.30 -2.28
C HIS A 205 -5.30 17.31 -3.40
N GLU A 206 -4.67 16.91 -4.52
CA GLU A 206 -4.17 17.88 -5.50
C GLU A 206 -4.53 17.51 -6.94
N PHE A 207 -4.95 18.52 -7.70
CA PHE A 207 -5.06 18.49 -9.15
C PHE A 207 -4.01 19.37 -9.79
N LEU A 208 -3.54 19.00 -10.98
CA LEU A 208 -2.64 19.79 -11.80
C LEU A 208 -3.30 20.08 -13.15
N LEU A 209 -3.38 21.36 -13.49
CA LEU A 209 -3.81 21.84 -14.81
C LEU A 209 -2.60 22.30 -15.61
N ILE A 210 -2.55 21.93 -16.87
CA ILE A 210 -1.60 22.43 -17.86
C ILE A 210 -2.39 23.26 -18.86
N LEU A 211 -2.03 24.53 -19.00
CA LEU A 211 -2.76 25.55 -19.74
C LEU A 211 -1.89 26.11 -20.87
N PRO A 212 -1.82 25.43 -22.03
CA PRO A 212 -1.08 25.92 -23.18
C PRO A 212 -1.68 27.23 -23.70
N GLU A 213 -0.81 28.12 -24.18
CA GLU A 213 -1.18 29.42 -24.76
C GLU A 213 -2.05 30.30 -23.84
N THR A 214 -1.92 30.10 -22.52
CA THR A 214 -2.65 30.85 -21.50
C THR A 214 -1.65 31.62 -20.63
N ALA A 215 -1.78 32.93 -20.60
CA ALA A 215 -0.94 33.80 -19.79
C ALA A 215 -1.34 33.72 -18.31
N GLU A 216 -0.41 34.10 -17.43
CA GLU A 216 -0.63 34.10 -15.97
C GLU A 216 -1.88 34.87 -15.55
N GLN A 217 -2.11 36.06 -16.18
CA GLN A 217 -3.30 36.87 -15.88
C GLN A 217 -4.62 36.16 -16.23
N ASP A 218 -4.65 35.39 -17.33
CA ASP A 218 -5.84 34.64 -17.72
C ASP A 218 -5.98 33.36 -16.87
N THR A 219 -4.85 32.82 -16.39
CA THR A 219 -4.86 31.72 -15.42
C THR A 219 -5.45 32.18 -14.07
N HIS A 220 -5.18 33.41 -13.64
CA HIS A 220 -5.82 33.98 -12.44
C HIS A 220 -7.34 34.17 -12.62
N LYS A 221 -7.81 34.57 -13.79
CA LYS A 221 -9.26 34.62 -14.06
C LYS A 221 -9.90 33.23 -14.00
N LEU A 222 -9.22 32.23 -14.53
CA LEU A 222 -9.69 30.84 -14.39
C LEU A 222 -9.72 30.39 -12.94
N LYS A 223 -8.69 30.73 -12.13
CA LYS A 223 -8.67 30.49 -10.69
C LYS A 223 -9.93 31.04 -10.02
N ASP A 224 -10.30 32.31 -10.29
CA ASP A 224 -11.45 32.97 -9.66
C ASP A 224 -12.76 32.20 -9.99
N ILE A 225 -12.92 31.80 -11.24
CA ILE A 225 -14.07 30.97 -11.68
C ILE A 225 -14.08 29.62 -10.96
N LEU A 226 -12.93 28.94 -10.88
CA LEU A 226 -12.83 27.64 -10.23
C LEU A 226 -13.08 27.75 -8.73
N SER A 227 -12.56 28.77 -8.06
CA SER A 227 -12.80 29.04 -6.64
C SER A 227 -14.30 29.13 -6.33
N GLU A 228 -15.03 29.93 -7.10
CA GLU A 228 -16.49 30.05 -6.95
C GLU A 228 -17.21 28.72 -7.20
N ARG A 229 -16.73 27.91 -8.15
CA ARG A 229 -17.31 26.61 -8.45
C ARG A 229 -17.07 25.60 -7.34
N PHE A 230 -15.86 25.57 -6.75
CA PHE A 230 -15.53 24.70 -5.62
C PHE A 230 -16.36 25.02 -4.38
N GLU A 231 -16.59 26.30 -4.08
CA GLU A 231 -17.45 26.74 -2.96
C GLU A 231 -18.90 26.24 -3.13
N ASN A 232 -19.37 26.11 -4.38
CA ASN A 232 -20.74 25.71 -4.70
C ASN A 232 -20.88 24.23 -5.07
N ILE A 233 -19.82 23.42 -4.90
CA ILE A 233 -19.85 22.01 -5.27
C ILE A 233 -20.83 21.25 -4.37
N GLN A 234 -21.77 20.51 -4.97
CA GLN A 234 -22.74 19.71 -4.26
C GLN A 234 -22.54 18.23 -4.60
N VAL A 235 -22.55 17.39 -3.58
CA VAL A 235 -22.61 15.94 -3.72
C VAL A 235 -24.02 15.48 -3.33
N ALA A 236 -24.61 14.63 -4.13
CA ALA A 236 -26.05 14.32 -4.08
C ALA A 236 -26.55 13.89 -2.68
N ASP A 237 -25.75 13.24 -1.87
CA ASP A 237 -26.11 12.77 -0.52
C ASP A 237 -25.75 13.78 0.60
N MET A 238 -25.12 14.90 0.27
CA MET A 238 -24.72 15.92 1.25
C MET A 238 -25.69 17.08 1.42
N ALA A 239 -26.83 17.07 0.78
CA ALA A 239 -27.80 18.18 0.72
C ALA A 239 -28.25 18.73 2.09
N ASN A 240 -27.90 18.10 3.20
CA ASN A 240 -28.27 18.53 4.56
C ASN A 240 -27.07 18.86 5.47
N LYS A 241 -25.84 18.89 4.95
CA LYS A 241 -24.66 19.25 5.76
C LYS A 241 -23.99 20.48 5.14
N GLU A 242 -23.85 21.55 5.92
CA GLU A 242 -22.99 22.70 5.64
C GLU A 242 -21.50 22.26 5.63
N LEU A 243 -21.12 21.49 4.61
CA LEU A 243 -19.75 21.08 4.37
C LEU A 243 -19.24 21.91 3.19
N SER A 244 -18.39 22.88 3.45
CA SER A 244 -17.67 23.63 2.43
C SER A 244 -16.34 22.96 2.13
N LEU A 245 -16.01 22.83 0.86
CA LEU A 245 -14.69 22.39 0.41
C LEU A 245 -13.79 23.63 0.30
N ASN A 246 -12.65 23.59 0.99
CA ASN A 246 -11.67 24.65 0.93
C ASN A 246 -10.58 24.30 -0.07
N THR A 247 -10.24 25.27 -0.93
CA THR A 247 -9.24 25.08 -1.98
C THR A 247 -8.19 26.17 -1.93
N ASP A 248 -6.96 25.80 -2.27
CA ASP A 248 -5.86 26.72 -2.48
C ASP A 248 -5.26 26.52 -3.87
N PHE A 249 -4.67 27.56 -4.45
CA PHE A 249 -4.24 27.60 -5.84
C PHE A 249 -2.81 28.11 -5.97
N GLY A 250 -1.93 27.27 -6.53
CA GLY A 250 -0.59 27.69 -6.92
C GLY A 250 -0.48 27.83 -8.43
N ILE A 251 -0.12 29.00 -8.92
CA ILE A 251 -0.04 29.32 -10.34
C ILE A 251 1.40 29.69 -10.70
N ALA A 252 1.85 29.21 -11.84
CA ALA A 252 3.09 29.64 -12.45
C ALA A 252 2.95 29.73 -13.97
N GLN A 253 3.60 30.73 -14.56
CA GLN A 253 3.84 30.79 -16.00
C GLN A 253 5.26 30.34 -16.28
N TRP A 254 5.42 29.51 -17.32
CA TRP A 254 6.74 29.05 -17.74
C TRP A 254 7.60 30.21 -18.21
N ASP A 255 8.84 30.28 -17.74
CA ASP A 255 9.84 31.24 -18.17
C ASP A 255 11.09 30.52 -18.70
N LYS A 256 11.85 31.25 -19.51
CA LYS A 256 13.04 30.72 -20.20
C LYS A 256 14.07 30.26 -19.17
N GLY A 257 14.43 28.98 -19.28
CA GLY A 257 15.37 28.31 -18.39
C GLY A 257 14.73 27.36 -17.36
N MET A 258 13.41 27.40 -17.19
CA MET A 258 12.72 26.43 -16.35
C MET A 258 12.66 25.06 -17.01
N ASP A 259 12.97 24.01 -16.25
CA ASP A 259 12.62 22.63 -16.54
C ASP A 259 11.28 22.28 -15.88
N VAL A 260 10.77 21.07 -16.12
CA VAL A 260 9.50 20.63 -15.56
C VAL A 260 9.51 20.62 -14.02
N PRO A 261 10.55 20.08 -13.33
CA PRO A 261 10.61 20.12 -11.88
C PRO A 261 10.55 21.53 -11.29
N LEU A 262 11.34 22.46 -11.82
CA LEU A 262 11.39 23.84 -11.35
C LEU A 262 10.04 24.55 -11.62
N PHE A 263 9.43 24.28 -12.77
CA PHE A 263 8.14 24.89 -13.13
C PHE A 263 7.03 24.47 -12.17
N ILE A 264 6.94 23.17 -11.85
CA ILE A 264 5.98 22.65 -10.86
C ILE A 264 6.31 23.17 -9.45
N GLN A 265 7.60 23.24 -9.07
CA GLN A 265 8.02 23.77 -7.78
C GLN A 265 7.64 25.25 -7.63
N THR A 266 7.77 26.03 -8.70
CA THR A 266 7.35 27.44 -8.69
C THR A 266 5.86 27.55 -8.45
N ALA A 267 5.02 26.78 -9.13
CA ALA A 267 3.59 26.77 -8.88
C ALA A 267 3.28 26.33 -7.44
N ARG A 268 3.95 25.30 -6.94
CA ARG A 268 3.75 24.78 -5.58
C ARG A 268 4.13 25.80 -4.50
N SER A 269 5.17 26.59 -4.72
CA SER A 269 5.57 27.64 -3.78
C SER A 269 4.60 28.81 -3.69
N MET A 270 3.65 28.90 -4.63
CA MET A 270 2.58 29.90 -4.62
C MET A 270 1.30 29.41 -3.92
N LEU A 271 1.24 28.11 -3.55
CA LEU A 271 0.22 27.68 -2.60
C LEU A 271 0.49 28.38 -1.27
N GLU A 272 -0.52 28.96 -0.66
CA GLU A 272 -0.37 29.56 0.66
C GLU A 272 0.13 28.47 1.63
N GLU A 273 1.19 28.78 2.39
CA GLU A 273 1.65 27.88 3.44
C GLU A 273 0.50 27.71 4.44
N ILE A 274 -0.10 26.53 4.47
CA ILE A 274 -1.04 26.18 5.54
C ILE A 274 -0.23 26.29 6.83
N PRO A 275 -0.57 27.23 7.76
CA PRO A 275 0.14 27.28 9.03
C PRO A 275 0.00 25.89 9.67
N PRO A 276 1.11 25.29 10.16
CA PRO A 276 1.05 23.98 10.76
C PRO A 276 0.00 24.02 11.86
N GLU A 277 -1.14 23.35 11.63
CA GLU A 277 -2.16 23.21 12.64
C GLU A 277 -1.48 22.64 13.87
N LYS A 278 -1.59 23.40 14.94
CA LYS A 278 -1.14 23.00 16.27
C LYS A 278 -1.58 21.55 16.47
N ALA A 279 -0.61 20.65 16.49
CA ALA A 279 -0.79 19.31 17.02
C ALA A 279 -1.33 19.49 18.45
N THR A 280 -2.62 19.52 18.58
CA THR A 280 -3.28 19.53 19.89
C THR A 280 -3.23 18.13 20.41
N ALA A 281 -2.58 18.06 21.55
CA ALA A 281 -2.35 16.93 22.46
C ALA A 281 -3.51 15.97 22.64
#